data_d480b850a2c1c2709148cdea362dbf90
#
_entry.id   d480b850a2c1c2709148cdea362dbf90
#
_cell.length_a   1.000
_cell.length_b   1.000
_cell.length_c   1.000
_cell.angle_alpha   90.00
_cell.angle_beta   90.00
_cell.angle_gamma   90.00
#
_symmetry.space_group_name_H-M   'P 1'
#
loop_
_entity.id
_entity.type
_entity.pdbx_description
1 polymer ?
#
loop_
_entity_poly.entity_id
_entity_poly.type
_entity_poly.pdbx_seq_one_letter_code
_entity_poly.pdbx_strand_id
1 'polypeptide(L)'
;MNTFIWLIRREFWENRAIWIVPAVIGVALTVAALFGRIDFHTVVPADQQRMIGPTVLLAYGFTFFAVMSIYSSWYLMECLYADRKDRSVLFWKSLPISDTATVLAKLFTGVIAIPLVYFIAADVSTLLMAFIVSMRAHAYLGSVLWQPGLWLQLHVLWLYVIATTGIWFLPFTGWLLLVSAWAKRAVILWLVLPPLALYAAEQWFFGSHIFGSQLAERALGYLPRAFHDQSNPSAWTSATIGTDVITVPSSVWHVLNPIGFLSSAATWAGVLVGAAMIYGAIQLRLRCSES
;
A
#
# COMPACT_ATOMS: atom_id res chain seq x y z
N MET A 1 10.27 -24.80 16.62
CA MET A 1 10.15 -24.13 15.30
C MET A 1 8.94 -23.21 15.34
N ASN A 2 9.06 -21.96 14.87
CA ASN A 2 7.98 -20.99 15.04
C ASN A 2 6.87 -21.23 13.98
N THR A 3 5.74 -21.82 14.38
CA THR A 3 4.60 -22.18 13.52
C THR A 3 4.10 -20.99 12.67
N PHE A 4 4.20 -19.78 13.22
CA PHE A 4 3.77 -18.56 12.54
C PHE A 4 4.61 -18.26 11.29
N ILE A 5 5.94 -18.43 11.37
CA ILE A 5 6.83 -18.25 10.22
C ILE A 5 6.51 -19.24 9.09
N TRP A 6 6.18 -20.49 9.46
CA TRP A 6 5.79 -21.50 8.47
C TRP A 6 4.46 -21.17 7.79
N LEU A 7 3.51 -20.59 8.50
CA LEU A 7 2.25 -20.12 7.92
C LEU A 7 2.51 -19.03 6.88
N ILE A 8 3.36 -18.04 7.20
CA ILE A 8 3.73 -16.99 6.24
C ILE A 8 4.44 -17.58 5.01
N ARG A 9 5.42 -18.47 5.22
CA ARG A 9 6.13 -19.13 4.12
C ARG A 9 5.19 -19.91 3.20
N ARG A 10 4.18 -20.55 3.77
CA ARG A 10 3.12 -21.21 3.02
C ARG A 10 2.39 -20.26 2.09
N GLU A 11 1.98 -19.07 2.58
CA GLU A 11 1.29 -18.07 1.77
C GLU A 11 2.12 -17.66 0.54
N PHE A 12 3.44 -17.55 0.70
CA PHE A 12 4.34 -17.26 -0.43
C PHE A 12 4.41 -18.40 -1.47
N TRP A 13 4.26 -19.64 -1.05
CA TRP A 13 4.25 -20.77 -1.98
C TRP A 13 2.91 -20.95 -2.69
N GLU A 14 1.82 -20.75 -1.97
CA GLU A 14 0.47 -20.83 -2.52
C GLU A 14 0.18 -19.65 -3.47
N ASN A 15 0.64 -18.46 -3.12
CA ASN A 15 0.39 -17.22 -3.86
C ASN A 15 1.67 -16.70 -4.55
N ARG A 16 2.14 -17.40 -5.57
CA ARG A 16 3.36 -17.01 -6.32
C ARG A 16 3.31 -15.60 -6.90
N ALA A 17 2.11 -15.07 -7.15
CA ALA A 17 1.93 -13.72 -7.64
C ALA A 17 2.50 -12.64 -6.68
N ILE A 18 2.68 -12.93 -5.38
CA ILE A 18 3.28 -12.03 -4.39
C ILE A 18 4.65 -11.51 -4.88
N TRP A 19 5.46 -12.35 -5.48
CA TRP A 19 6.79 -11.99 -5.96
C TRP A 19 6.89 -11.88 -7.49
N ILE A 20 6.04 -12.58 -8.25
CA ILE A 20 6.05 -12.52 -9.73
C ILE A 20 5.57 -11.14 -10.20
N VAL A 21 4.46 -10.62 -9.65
CA VAL A 21 3.89 -9.35 -10.10
C VAL A 21 4.88 -8.18 -9.94
N PRO A 22 5.48 -7.93 -8.75
CA PRO A 22 6.46 -6.85 -8.62
C PRO A 22 7.71 -7.08 -9.46
N ALA A 23 8.15 -8.33 -9.66
CA ALA A 23 9.27 -8.64 -10.55
C ALA A 23 8.98 -8.28 -12.02
N VAL A 24 7.79 -8.62 -12.51
CA VAL A 24 7.36 -8.27 -13.88
C VAL A 24 7.30 -6.75 -14.07
N ILE A 25 6.74 -6.03 -13.10
CA ILE A 25 6.70 -4.56 -13.14
C ILE A 25 8.13 -3.99 -13.15
N GLY A 26 9.00 -4.49 -12.28
CA GLY A 26 10.40 -4.06 -12.22
C GLY A 26 11.12 -4.28 -13.56
N VAL A 27 10.95 -5.45 -14.17
CA VAL A 27 11.51 -5.74 -15.49
C VAL A 27 10.92 -4.81 -16.56
N ALA A 28 9.59 -4.62 -16.59
CA ALA A 28 8.95 -3.76 -17.57
C ALA A 28 9.42 -2.30 -17.48
N LEU A 29 9.54 -1.76 -16.27
CA LEU A 29 10.03 -0.41 -16.03
C LEU A 29 11.53 -0.28 -16.37
N THR A 30 12.32 -1.31 -16.07
CA THR A 30 13.76 -1.34 -16.43
C THR A 30 13.94 -1.40 -17.95
N VAL A 31 13.13 -2.19 -18.65
CA VAL A 31 13.10 -2.25 -20.12
C VAL A 31 12.67 -0.90 -20.71
N ALA A 32 11.65 -0.26 -20.11
CA ALA A 32 11.24 1.08 -20.53
C ALA A 32 12.37 2.12 -20.35
N ALA A 33 13.16 2.02 -19.29
CA ALA A 33 14.33 2.87 -19.10
C ALA A 33 15.47 2.60 -20.12
N LEU A 34 15.61 1.34 -20.56
CA LEU A 34 16.59 0.95 -21.60
C LEU A 34 16.22 1.48 -22.98
N PHE A 35 14.97 1.38 -23.39
CA PHE A 35 14.52 1.67 -24.74
C PHE A 35 13.74 2.99 -24.87
N GLY A 36 13.32 3.58 -23.75
CA GLY A 36 12.63 4.85 -23.72
C GLY A 36 13.47 5.97 -24.35
N ARG A 37 12.81 6.82 -25.13
CA ARG A 37 13.46 8.04 -25.64
C ARG A 37 13.54 9.02 -24.48
N ILE A 38 14.74 9.26 -24.00
CA ILE A 38 15.03 10.27 -22.98
C ILE A 38 15.69 11.43 -23.73
N ASP A 39 14.88 12.38 -24.19
CA ASP A 39 15.38 13.58 -24.87
C ASP A 39 15.85 14.60 -23.83
N PHE A 40 17.14 14.57 -23.54
CA PHE A 40 17.80 15.55 -22.66
C PHE A 40 18.27 16.82 -23.41
N HIS A 41 17.81 17.00 -24.66
CA HIS A 41 18.23 18.14 -25.48
C HIS A 41 17.54 19.47 -25.12
N THR A 42 16.47 19.43 -24.32
CA THR A 42 15.92 20.66 -23.76
C THR A 42 16.83 21.16 -22.65
N VAL A 43 17.38 22.37 -22.82
CA VAL A 43 18.16 23.05 -21.78
C VAL A 43 17.21 23.31 -20.59
N VAL A 44 17.16 22.35 -19.68
CA VAL A 44 16.38 22.50 -18.45
C VAL A 44 17.15 23.46 -17.54
N PRO A 45 16.55 24.54 -17.03
CA PRO A 45 17.18 25.44 -16.07
C PRO A 45 17.77 24.68 -14.86
N ALA A 46 18.87 25.18 -14.31
CA ALA A 46 19.62 24.47 -13.27
C ALA A 46 18.81 24.18 -11.98
N ASP A 47 17.83 25.03 -11.68
CA ASP A 47 16.86 24.87 -10.59
C ASP A 47 15.90 23.70 -10.84
N GLN A 48 15.42 23.55 -12.08
CA GLN A 48 14.54 22.45 -12.49
C GLN A 48 15.29 21.13 -12.60
N GLN A 49 16.55 21.15 -12.99
CA GLN A 49 17.37 19.95 -13.10
C GLN A 49 17.48 19.20 -11.77
N ARG A 50 17.55 19.93 -10.63
CA ARG A 50 17.60 19.32 -9.29
C ARG A 50 16.33 18.57 -8.91
N MET A 51 15.20 18.88 -9.55
CA MET A 51 13.89 18.27 -9.26
C MET A 51 13.63 17.01 -10.10
N ILE A 52 14.30 16.83 -11.23
CA ILE A 52 14.05 15.68 -12.12
C ILE A 52 14.34 14.36 -11.40
N GLY A 53 15.46 14.25 -10.72
CA GLY A 53 15.85 13.04 -10.01
C GLY A 53 14.81 12.60 -8.97
N PRO A 54 14.50 13.43 -7.96
CA PRO A 54 13.46 13.12 -6.96
C PRO A 54 12.10 12.79 -7.58
N THR A 55 11.65 13.53 -8.59
CA THR A 55 10.35 13.31 -9.23
C THR A 55 10.28 11.96 -9.92
N VAL A 56 11.32 11.60 -10.68
CA VAL A 56 11.40 10.28 -11.35
C VAL A 56 11.39 9.15 -10.33
N LEU A 57 12.19 9.25 -9.28
CA LEU A 57 12.28 8.24 -8.24
C LEU A 57 10.95 8.09 -7.48
N LEU A 58 10.27 9.19 -7.19
CA LEU A 58 8.94 9.17 -6.57
C LEU A 58 7.89 8.55 -7.49
N ALA A 59 7.89 8.85 -8.79
CA ALA A 59 6.97 8.26 -9.76
C ALA A 59 7.15 6.74 -9.86
N TYR A 60 8.40 6.26 -9.86
CA TYR A 60 8.70 4.82 -9.77
C TYR A 60 8.13 4.20 -8.50
N GLY A 61 8.42 4.80 -7.36
CA GLY A 61 7.89 4.36 -6.07
C GLY A 61 6.37 4.33 -6.06
N PHE A 62 5.72 5.38 -6.54
CA PHE A 62 4.26 5.46 -6.60
C PHE A 62 3.64 4.35 -7.46
N THR A 63 4.27 3.98 -8.58
CA THR A 63 3.80 2.87 -9.42
C THR A 63 3.77 1.55 -8.65
N PHE A 64 4.85 1.23 -7.94
CA PHE A 64 4.90 0.03 -7.10
C PHE A 64 3.90 0.09 -5.96
N PHE A 65 3.76 1.26 -5.31
CA PHE A 65 2.80 1.46 -4.22
C PHE A 65 1.35 1.26 -4.67
N ALA A 66 0.98 1.78 -5.83
CA ALA A 66 -0.36 1.63 -6.39
C ALA A 66 -0.69 0.15 -6.67
N VAL A 67 0.21 -0.57 -7.34
CA VAL A 67 0.00 -1.99 -7.63
C VAL A 67 0.04 -2.84 -6.36
N MET A 68 0.93 -2.53 -5.41
CA MET A 68 0.97 -3.14 -4.09
C MET A 68 -0.38 -3.02 -3.37
N SER A 69 -0.96 -1.83 -3.35
CA SER A 69 -2.24 -1.56 -2.67
C SER A 69 -3.38 -2.36 -3.28
N ILE A 70 -3.44 -2.43 -4.61
CA ILE A 70 -4.44 -3.23 -5.34
C ILE A 70 -4.24 -4.72 -5.03
N TYR A 71 -3.01 -5.21 -5.15
CA TYR A 71 -2.70 -6.62 -4.94
C TYR A 71 -2.93 -7.06 -3.50
N SER A 72 -2.52 -6.25 -2.52
CA SER A 72 -2.73 -6.51 -1.09
C SER A 72 -4.23 -6.58 -0.75
N SER A 73 -5.03 -5.66 -1.31
CA SER A 73 -6.48 -5.66 -1.15
C SER A 73 -7.12 -6.90 -1.77
N TRP A 74 -6.70 -7.28 -2.98
CA TRP A 74 -7.15 -8.50 -3.64
C TRP A 74 -6.81 -9.75 -2.81
N TYR A 75 -5.58 -9.86 -2.36
CA TYR A 75 -5.13 -10.97 -1.52
C TYR A 75 -5.97 -11.10 -0.25
N LEU A 76 -6.19 -10.00 0.50
CA LEU A 76 -6.96 -10.02 1.74
C LEU A 76 -8.44 -10.37 1.50
N MET A 77 -9.01 -9.95 0.37
CA MET A 77 -10.37 -10.28 -0.01
C MET A 77 -10.53 -11.78 -0.31
N GLU A 78 -9.51 -12.43 -0.85
CA GLU A 78 -9.62 -13.80 -1.37
C GLU A 78 -9.04 -14.86 -0.43
N CYS A 79 -8.10 -14.51 0.44
CA CYS A 79 -7.26 -15.44 1.19
C CYS A 79 -8.04 -16.43 2.10
N LEU A 80 -9.11 -16.01 2.79
CA LEU A 80 -9.93 -16.89 3.62
C LEU A 80 -11.03 -17.58 2.82
N TYR A 81 -11.51 -16.94 1.76
CA TYR A 81 -12.49 -17.51 0.84
C TYR A 81 -11.91 -18.66 0.04
N ALA A 82 -10.67 -18.53 -0.47
CA ALA A 82 -9.98 -19.58 -1.20
C ALA A 82 -9.81 -20.85 -0.34
N ASP A 83 -9.34 -20.72 0.91
CA ASP A 83 -9.20 -21.85 1.84
C ASP A 83 -10.51 -22.68 1.98
N ARG A 84 -11.67 -21.99 1.96
CA ARG A 84 -12.97 -22.66 2.07
C ARG A 84 -13.44 -23.28 0.75
N LYS A 85 -13.24 -22.57 -0.36
CA LYS A 85 -13.60 -23.02 -1.69
C LYS A 85 -12.89 -24.32 -2.07
N ASP A 86 -11.61 -24.41 -1.76
CA ASP A 86 -10.75 -25.55 -2.08
C ASP A 86 -10.83 -26.67 -1.04
N ARG A 87 -11.71 -26.53 -0.01
CA ARG A 87 -11.85 -27.46 1.11
C ARG A 87 -10.53 -27.75 1.87
N SER A 88 -9.50 -26.97 1.63
CA SER A 88 -8.21 -27.12 2.31
C SER A 88 -8.31 -26.86 3.82
N VAL A 89 -9.35 -26.14 4.25
CA VAL A 89 -9.66 -25.93 5.68
C VAL A 89 -9.73 -27.24 6.46
N LEU A 90 -10.30 -28.32 5.89
CA LEU A 90 -10.41 -29.62 6.57
C LEU A 90 -9.04 -30.25 6.83
N PHE A 91 -8.12 -30.12 5.87
CA PHE A 91 -6.74 -30.56 6.03
C PHE A 91 -6.00 -29.74 7.09
N TRP A 92 -6.13 -28.42 7.05
CA TRP A 92 -5.44 -27.53 8.00
C TRP A 92 -5.94 -27.69 9.44
N LYS A 93 -7.20 -28.08 9.63
CA LYS A 93 -7.76 -28.37 10.96
C LYS A 93 -7.30 -29.69 11.56
N SER A 94 -6.81 -30.63 10.76
CA SER A 94 -6.17 -31.84 11.28
C SER A 94 -4.79 -31.57 11.89
N LEU A 95 -4.20 -30.40 11.63
CA LEU A 95 -2.93 -29.97 12.20
C LEU A 95 -3.16 -29.15 13.49
N PRO A 96 -2.25 -29.20 14.46
CA PRO A 96 -2.36 -28.46 15.72
C PRO A 96 -2.05 -26.95 15.51
N ILE A 97 -2.81 -26.31 14.64
CA ILE A 97 -2.67 -24.88 14.29
C ILE A 97 -3.96 -24.17 14.65
N SER A 98 -3.87 -23.09 15.42
CA SER A 98 -5.05 -22.30 15.78
C SER A 98 -5.58 -21.48 14.59
N ASP A 99 -6.91 -21.37 14.48
CA ASP A 99 -7.55 -20.51 13.47
C ASP A 99 -7.12 -19.05 13.61
N THR A 100 -6.92 -18.59 14.84
CA THR A 100 -6.40 -17.26 15.14
C THR A 100 -5.03 -17.02 14.52
N ALA A 101 -4.09 -17.98 14.69
CA ALA A 101 -2.76 -17.87 14.09
C ALA A 101 -2.82 -17.84 12.56
N THR A 102 -3.74 -18.60 11.95
CA THR A 102 -3.93 -18.60 10.50
C THR A 102 -4.46 -17.26 10.00
N VAL A 103 -5.49 -16.68 10.64
CA VAL A 103 -6.04 -15.37 10.25
C VAL A 103 -5.00 -14.27 10.44
N LEU A 104 -4.27 -14.29 11.56
CA LEU A 104 -3.22 -13.30 11.82
C LEU A 104 -2.03 -13.44 10.85
N ALA A 105 -1.67 -14.66 10.44
CA ALA A 105 -0.62 -14.87 9.43
C ALA A 105 -1.04 -14.29 8.06
N LYS A 106 -2.30 -14.49 7.65
CA LYS A 106 -2.84 -13.91 6.42
C LYS A 106 -2.92 -12.37 6.49
N LEU A 107 -3.36 -11.82 7.62
CA LEU A 107 -3.35 -10.38 7.86
C LEU A 107 -1.91 -9.82 7.78
N PHE A 108 -0.96 -10.45 8.46
CA PHE A 108 0.44 -10.07 8.44
C PHE A 108 1.01 -10.13 7.01
N THR A 109 0.67 -11.18 6.26
CA THR A 109 1.09 -11.30 4.86
C THR A 109 0.55 -10.15 4.02
N GLY A 110 -0.75 -9.82 4.12
CA GLY A 110 -1.38 -8.76 3.35
C GLY A 110 -0.89 -7.35 3.71
N VAL A 111 -0.66 -7.08 5.01
CA VAL A 111 -0.37 -5.72 5.50
C VAL A 111 1.13 -5.44 5.63
N ILE A 112 1.96 -6.47 5.80
CA ILE A 112 3.40 -6.30 6.05
C ILE A 112 4.25 -7.03 5.01
N ALA A 113 4.03 -8.32 4.79
CA ALA A 113 4.94 -9.11 3.95
C ALA A 113 4.85 -8.70 2.47
N ILE A 114 3.65 -8.53 1.91
CA ILE A 114 3.45 -8.04 0.54
C ILE A 114 4.06 -6.65 0.36
N PRO A 115 3.74 -5.62 1.20
CA PRO A 115 4.40 -4.32 1.11
C PRO A 115 5.92 -4.36 1.15
N LEU A 116 6.52 -5.21 1.99
CA LEU A 116 7.98 -5.35 2.04
C LEU A 116 8.57 -5.97 0.77
N VAL A 117 7.90 -6.95 0.16
CA VAL A 117 8.34 -7.53 -1.12
C VAL A 117 8.28 -6.50 -2.23
N TYR A 118 7.20 -5.71 -2.29
CA TYR A 118 7.07 -4.63 -3.27
C TYR A 118 8.09 -3.51 -3.04
N PHE A 119 8.38 -3.18 -1.79
CA PHE A 119 9.44 -2.24 -1.44
C PHE A 119 10.81 -2.70 -1.95
N ILE A 120 11.19 -3.95 -1.70
CA ILE A 120 12.46 -4.52 -2.17
C ILE A 120 12.50 -4.53 -3.71
N ALA A 121 11.40 -4.92 -4.37
CA ALA A 121 11.34 -4.94 -5.83
C ALA A 121 11.42 -3.52 -6.42
N ALA A 122 10.77 -2.54 -5.79
CA ALA A 122 10.86 -1.13 -6.17
C ALA A 122 12.29 -0.62 -6.02
N ASP A 123 12.96 -0.94 -4.92
CA ASP A 123 14.34 -0.51 -4.65
C ASP A 123 15.29 -1.09 -5.69
N VAL A 124 15.27 -2.39 -5.93
CA VAL A 124 16.09 -3.05 -6.96
C VAL A 124 15.84 -2.47 -8.35
N SER A 125 14.55 -2.30 -8.72
CA SER A 125 14.18 -1.74 -10.03
C SER A 125 14.64 -0.29 -10.18
N THR A 126 14.53 0.51 -9.12
CA THR A 126 14.95 1.92 -9.09
C THR A 126 16.49 2.04 -9.20
N LEU A 127 17.24 1.15 -8.52
CA LEU A 127 18.69 1.07 -8.64
C LEU A 127 19.12 0.72 -10.07
N LEU A 128 18.48 -0.27 -10.69
CA LEU A 128 18.75 -0.63 -12.09
C LEU A 128 18.42 0.53 -13.04
N MET A 129 17.30 1.19 -12.86
CA MET A 129 16.92 2.37 -13.63
C MET A 129 17.94 3.49 -13.46
N ALA A 130 18.34 3.83 -12.23
CA ALA A 130 19.33 4.86 -11.96
C ALA A 130 20.68 4.53 -12.63
N PHE A 131 21.10 3.27 -12.61
CA PHE A 131 22.31 2.81 -13.29
C PHE A 131 22.21 2.98 -14.82
N ILE A 132 21.10 2.52 -15.43
CA ILE A 132 20.87 2.63 -16.88
C ILE A 132 20.85 4.10 -17.32
N VAL A 133 20.11 4.94 -16.59
CA VAL A 133 20.01 6.37 -16.91
C VAL A 133 21.36 7.04 -16.76
N SER A 134 22.18 6.70 -15.76
CA SER A 134 23.52 7.23 -15.58
C SER A 134 24.48 6.87 -16.73
N MET A 135 24.29 5.70 -17.34
CA MET A 135 25.10 5.29 -18.51
C MET A 135 24.65 5.97 -19.81
N ARG A 136 23.35 6.28 -19.92
CA ARG A 136 22.77 6.87 -21.15
C ARG A 136 22.75 8.40 -21.14
N ALA A 137 22.60 8.99 -19.97
CA ALA A 137 22.57 10.42 -19.78
C ALA A 137 23.98 10.94 -19.45
N HIS A 138 24.31 12.15 -19.91
CA HIS A 138 25.56 12.80 -19.55
C HIS A 138 25.70 12.95 -18.03
N ALA A 139 26.93 13.06 -17.54
CA ALA A 139 27.38 13.00 -16.13
C ALA A 139 26.50 13.72 -15.08
N TYR A 140 25.72 14.71 -15.49
CA TYR A 140 24.89 15.52 -14.60
C TYR A 140 23.74 14.73 -13.93
N LEU A 141 22.95 13.98 -14.71
CA LEU A 141 21.84 13.18 -14.15
C LEU A 141 22.33 12.05 -13.26
N GLY A 142 23.49 11.48 -13.60
CA GLY A 142 24.15 10.51 -12.73
C GLY A 142 24.44 11.09 -11.35
N SER A 143 25.01 12.30 -11.27
CA SER A 143 25.34 12.92 -9.98
C SER A 143 24.10 13.20 -9.11
N VAL A 144 22.97 13.54 -9.71
CA VAL A 144 21.71 13.80 -8.99
C VAL A 144 21.06 12.52 -8.49
N LEU A 145 21.06 11.45 -9.31
CA LEU A 145 20.43 10.19 -8.94
C LEU A 145 21.20 9.42 -7.85
N TRP A 146 22.52 9.60 -7.76
CA TRP A 146 23.37 8.89 -6.79
C TRP A 146 23.66 9.67 -5.50
N GLN A 147 22.81 10.62 -5.14
CA GLN A 147 22.95 11.35 -3.87
C GLN A 147 22.50 10.46 -2.69
N PRO A 148 23.40 10.11 -1.73
CA PRO A 148 23.06 9.23 -0.61
C PRO A 148 21.94 9.78 0.26
N GLY A 149 21.85 11.11 0.43
CA GLY A 149 20.80 11.77 1.19
C GLY A 149 19.40 11.59 0.56
N LEU A 150 19.31 11.57 -0.76
CA LEU A 150 18.05 11.32 -1.48
C LEU A 150 17.58 9.88 -1.27
N TRP A 151 18.47 8.90 -1.40
CA TRP A 151 18.14 7.50 -1.18
C TRP A 151 17.65 7.23 0.24
N LEU A 152 18.36 7.78 1.24
CA LEU A 152 17.92 7.66 2.64
C LEU A 152 16.53 8.23 2.84
N GLN A 153 16.25 9.42 2.29
CA GLN A 153 14.92 10.04 2.40
C GLN A 153 13.84 9.20 1.74
N LEU A 154 14.10 8.60 0.58
CA LEU A 154 13.14 7.73 -0.10
C LEU A 154 12.84 6.46 0.69
N HIS A 155 13.86 5.82 1.27
CA HIS A 155 13.67 4.64 2.11
C HIS A 155 12.84 4.96 3.36
N VAL A 156 13.14 6.07 4.03
CA VAL A 156 12.37 6.52 5.19
C VAL A 156 10.93 6.84 4.80
N LEU A 157 10.72 7.52 3.68
CA LEU A 157 9.37 7.80 3.15
C LEU A 157 8.60 6.51 2.90
N TRP A 158 9.20 5.52 2.24
CA TRP A 158 8.58 4.23 1.95
C TRP A 158 8.17 3.49 3.23
N LEU A 159 9.08 3.35 4.18
CA LEU A 159 8.80 2.68 5.45
C LEU A 159 7.71 3.42 6.24
N TYR A 160 7.75 4.74 6.24
CA TYR A 160 6.72 5.56 6.84
C TYR A 160 5.35 5.35 6.19
N VAL A 161 5.28 5.38 4.87
CA VAL A 161 4.04 5.16 4.10
C VAL A 161 3.50 3.75 4.36
N ILE A 162 4.33 2.71 4.34
CA ILE A 162 3.91 1.33 4.64
C ILE A 162 3.31 1.25 6.06
N ALA A 163 3.99 1.82 7.05
CA ALA A 163 3.54 1.76 8.44
C ALA A 163 2.23 2.54 8.64
N THR A 164 2.17 3.77 8.14
CA THR A 164 0.99 4.64 8.34
C THR A 164 -0.22 4.18 7.52
N THR A 165 -0.04 3.69 6.30
CA THR A 165 -1.13 3.10 5.51
C THR A 165 -1.65 1.82 6.14
N GLY A 166 -0.77 0.94 6.65
CA GLY A 166 -1.16 -0.27 7.35
C GLY A 166 -2.06 0.03 8.57
N ILE A 167 -1.71 1.05 9.36
CA ILE A 167 -2.50 1.49 10.51
C ILE A 167 -3.79 2.20 10.07
N TRP A 168 -3.69 3.15 9.15
CA TRP A 168 -4.84 3.95 8.72
C TRP A 168 -5.93 3.11 8.03
N PHE A 169 -5.54 2.24 7.12
CA PHE A 169 -6.47 1.40 6.37
C PHE A 169 -6.83 0.07 7.07
N LEU A 170 -6.49 -0.09 8.36
CA LEU A 170 -6.84 -1.28 9.13
C LEU A 170 -8.36 -1.61 9.13
N PRO A 171 -9.31 -0.64 9.16
CA PRO A 171 -10.73 -0.94 9.00
C PRO A 171 -11.06 -1.57 7.64
N PHE A 172 -10.44 -1.08 6.56
CA PHE A 172 -10.63 -1.67 5.23
C PHE A 172 -10.07 -3.09 5.16
N THR A 173 -8.85 -3.30 5.66
CA THR A 173 -8.24 -4.63 5.68
C THR A 173 -9.01 -5.60 6.56
N GLY A 174 -9.53 -5.13 7.71
CA GLY A 174 -10.42 -5.89 8.59
C GLY A 174 -11.73 -6.23 7.91
N TRP A 175 -12.34 -5.30 7.17
CA TRP A 175 -13.54 -5.54 6.38
C TRP A 175 -13.31 -6.56 5.26
N LEU A 176 -12.20 -6.44 4.51
CA LEU A 176 -11.82 -7.41 3.47
C LEU A 176 -11.72 -8.83 4.05
N LEU A 177 -11.03 -8.99 5.19
CA LEU A 177 -10.91 -10.28 5.86
C LEU A 177 -12.24 -10.80 6.38
N LEU A 178 -13.09 -9.94 6.95
CA LEU A 178 -14.41 -10.30 7.45
C LEU A 178 -15.30 -10.83 6.33
N VAL A 179 -15.35 -10.11 5.20
CA VAL A 179 -16.09 -10.54 4.00
C VAL A 179 -15.48 -11.82 3.43
N SER A 180 -14.15 -11.92 3.35
CA SER A 180 -13.45 -13.13 2.94
C SER A 180 -13.80 -14.34 3.82
N ALA A 181 -14.02 -14.14 5.13
CA ALA A 181 -14.44 -15.19 6.05
C ALA A 181 -15.91 -15.56 5.92
N TRP A 182 -16.78 -14.64 5.53
CA TRP A 182 -18.25 -14.83 5.53
C TRP A 182 -18.83 -15.21 4.18
N ALA A 183 -18.35 -14.61 3.07
CA ALA A 183 -18.93 -14.77 1.75
C ALA A 183 -18.83 -16.23 1.26
N LYS A 184 -19.96 -16.84 0.87
CA LYS A 184 -20.02 -18.19 0.30
C LYS A 184 -19.82 -18.20 -1.22
N ARG A 185 -20.20 -17.12 -1.90
CA ARG A 185 -20.06 -16.91 -3.34
C ARG A 185 -19.96 -15.41 -3.61
N ALA A 186 -19.36 -15.00 -4.72
CA ALA A 186 -19.29 -13.63 -5.20
C ALA A 186 -18.80 -12.63 -4.13
N VAL A 187 -17.58 -12.82 -3.63
CA VAL A 187 -16.97 -12.03 -2.53
C VAL A 187 -17.05 -10.53 -2.80
N ILE A 188 -16.81 -10.09 -4.05
CA ILE A 188 -16.89 -8.68 -4.46
C ILE A 188 -18.28 -8.09 -4.19
N LEU A 189 -19.34 -8.86 -4.40
CA LEU A 189 -20.71 -8.41 -4.18
C LEU A 189 -20.96 -8.13 -2.69
N TRP A 190 -20.49 -9.03 -1.82
CA TRP A 190 -20.55 -8.88 -0.37
C TRP A 190 -19.60 -7.80 0.17
N LEU A 191 -18.57 -7.45 -0.58
CA LEU A 191 -17.69 -6.33 -0.24
C LEU A 191 -18.41 -4.98 -0.41
N VAL A 192 -19.19 -4.82 -1.48
CA VAL A 192 -19.78 -3.54 -1.89
C VAL A 192 -21.22 -3.37 -1.36
N LEU A 193 -22.05 -4.42 -1.43
CA LEU A 193 -23.49 -4.33 -1.09
C LEU A 193 -23.77 -3.85 0.35
N PRO A 194 -23.15 -4.41 1.41
CA PRO A 194 -23.48 -3.99 2.76
C PRO A 194 -23.12 -2.52 3.04
N PRO A 195 -21.95 -1.99 2.70
CA PRO A 195 -21.67 -0.57 2.86
C PRO A 195 -22.61 0.32 2.05
N LEU A 196 -22.93 -0.09 0.80
CA LEU A 196 -23.85 0.65 -0.05
C LEU A 196 -25.28 0.64 0.52
N ALA A 197 -25.74 -0.50 1.02
CA ALA A 197 -27.04 -0.62 1.66
C ALA A 197 -27.14 0.22 2.94
N LEU A 198 -26.08 0.24 3.76
CA LEU A 198 -26.01 1.10 4.95
C LEU A 198 -26.07 2.57 4.58
N TYR A 199 -25.31 2.99 3.57
CA TYR A 199 -25.34 4.35 3.06
C TYR A 199 -26.74 4.74 2.54
N ALA A 200 -27.37 3.88 1.73
CA ALA A 200 -28.70 4.11 1.19
C ALA A 200 -29.76 4.15 2.29
N ALA A 201 -29.68 3.26 3.28
CA ALA A 201 -30.59 3.23 4.41
C ALA A 201 -30.45 4.49 5.29
N GLU A 202 -29.23 4.95 5.54
CA GLU A 202 -28.97 6.18 6.26
C GLU A 202 -29.62 7.38 5.58
N GLN A 203 -29.43 7.50 4.26
CA GLN A 203 -30.05 8.55 3.45
C GLN A 203 -31.57 8.51 3.49
N TRP A 204 -32.14 7.30 3.32
CA TRP A 204 -33.60 7.12 3.21
C TRP A 204 -34.34 7.30 4.52
N PHE A 205 -33.80 6.75 5.62
CA PHE A 205 -34.51 6.75 6.90
C PHE A 205 -34.14 7.94 7.78
N PHE A 206 -32.92 8.43 7.72
CA PHE A 206 -32.44 9.46 8.65
C PHE A 206 -32.11 10.79 7.96
N GLY A 207 -32.01 10.83 6.62
CA GLY A 207 -31.59 12.03 5.89
C GLY A 207 -30.20 12.53 6.28
N SER A 208 -29.39 11.67 6.94
CA SER A 208 -28.04 12.00 7.40
C SER A 208 -26.99 11.48 6.43
N HIS A 209 -25.75 11.99 6.55
CA HIS A 209 -24.62 11.61 5.72
C HIS A 209 -23.43 11.15 6.57
N ILE A 210 -23.67 10.68 7.79
CA ILE A 210 -22.63 10.37 8.77
C ILE A 210 -21.74 9.22 8.29
N PHE A 211 -22.35 8.10 7.86
CA PHE A 211 -21.61 6.96 7.36
C PHE A 211 -20.82 7.29 6.10
N GLY A 212 -21.45 7.99 5.15
CA GLY A 212 -20.82 8.43 3.93
C GLY A 212 -19.64 9.38 4.19
N SER A 213 -19.79 10.34 5.10
CA SER A 213 -18.72 11.27 5.48
C SER A 213 -17.57 10.56 6.19
N GLN A 214 -17.84 9.60 7.08
CA GLN A 214 -16.83 8.79 7.75
C GLN A 214 -16.04 7.91 6.75
N LEU A 215 -16.73 7.33 5.76
CA LEU A 215 -16.10 6.53 4.73
C LEU A 215 -15.20 7.42 3.82
N ALA A 216 -15.71 8.58 3.42
CA ALA A 216 -14.96 9.55 2.63
C ALA A 216 -13.75 10.10 3.41
N GLU A 217 -13.94 10.43 4.69
CA GLU A 217 -12.84 10.84 5.57
C GLU A 217 -11.78 9.75 5.70
N ARG A 218 -12.19 8.48 5.80
CA ARG A 218 -11.24 7.37 5.87
C ARG A 218 -10.50 7.15 4.55
N ALA A 219 -11.16 7.37 3.42
CA ALA A 219 -10.53 7.25 2.10
C ALA A 219 -9.57 8.42 1.78
N LEU A 220 -9.99 9.66 2.07
CA LEU A 220 -9.30 10.87 1.65
C LEU A 220 -8.48 11.53 2.77
N GLY A 221 -8.81 11.29 4.03
CA GLY A 221 -8.21 11.93 5.19
C GLY A 221 -6.82 11.41 5.58
N TYR A 222 -6.28 10.43 4.85
CA TYR A 222 -4.96 9.90 5.10
C TYR A 222 -3.86 10.93 4.87
N LEU A 223 -3.85 11.55 3.68
CA LEU A 223 -2.79 12.47 3.29
C LEU A 223 -2.63 13.66 4.25
N PRO A 224 -3.70 14.42 4.61
CA PRO A 224 -3.55 15.57 5.49
C PRO A 224 -3.17 15.21 6.93
N ARG A 225 -3.30 13.95 7.34
CA ARG A 225 -2.87 13.49 8.68
C ARG A 225 -1.47 12.90 8.69
N ALA A 226 -1.12 12.14 7.66
CA ALA A 226 0.19 11.52 7.56
C ALA A 226 1.27 12.50 7.11
N PHE A 227 0.89 13.57 6.41
CA PHE A 227 1.81 14.54 5.85
C PHE A 227 1.42 15.96 6.25
N HIS A 228 2.42 16.83 6.37
CA HIS A 228 2.18 18.27 6.54
C HIS A 228 1.62 18.87 5.25
N ASP A 229 0.65 19.77 5.41
CA ASP A 229 0.04 20.48 4.31
C ASP A 229 1.05 21.39 3.58
N GLN A 230 0.75 21.70 2.31
CA GLN A 230 1.53 22.61 1.45
C GLN A 230 1.56 24.06 1.98
N SER A 231 0.85 24.35 3.07
CA SER A 231 0.82 25.68 3.70
C SER A 231 2.16 26.15 4.27
N ASN A 232 3.16 25.25 4.38
CA ASN A 232 4.51 25.63 4.80
C ASN A 232 5.41 25.82 3.56
N PRO A 233 5.65 27.08 3.09
CA PRO A 233 6.40 27.36 1.87
C PRO A 233 7.84 26.84 1.90
N SER A 234 8.45 26.71 3.09
CA SER A 234 9.82 26.23 3.22
C SER A 234 9.96 24.72 3.01
N ALA A 235 8.86 23.98 3.14
CA ALA A 235 8.83 22.52 2.96
C ALA A 235 8.66 22.12 1.49
N TRP A 236 8.25 23.05 0.63
CA TRP A 236 7.90 22.77 -0.76
C TRP A 236 8.69 23.65 -1.71
N THR A 237 9.15 23.07 -2.80
CA THR A 237 9.81 23.80 -3.88
C THR A 237 8.98 23.65 -5.14
N SER A 238 8.65 24.77 -5.77
CA SER A 238 7.90 24.78 -7.03
C SER A 238 8.87 24.75 -8.20
N ALA A 239 8.65 23.86 -9.15
CA ALA A 239 9.34 23.82 -10.42
C ALA A 239 8.32 23.90 -11.55
N THR A 240 8.61 24.71 -12.57
CA THR A 240 7.78 24.82 -13.77
C THR A 240 8.33 23.87 -14.82
N ILE A 241 7.59 22.85 -15.21
CA ILE A 241 7.95 21.94 -16.28
C ILE A 241 6.99 22.17 -17.45
N GLY A 242 7.49 22.84 -18.50
CA GLY A 242 6.64 23.29 -19.61
C GLY A 242 5.67 24.38 -19.15
N THR A 243 4.37 24.11 -19.22
CA THR A 243 3.29 25.01 -18.75
C THR A 243 2.82 24.69 -17.33
N ASP A 244 3.24 23.56 -16.77
CA ASP A 244 2.74 23.04 -15.49
C ASP A 244 3.68 23.40 -14.34
N VAL A 245 3.11 23.89 -13.24
CA VAL A 245 3.82 24.13 -11.98
C VAL A 245 3.68 22.89 -11.13
N ILE A 246 4.79 22.17 -10.95
CA ILE A 246 4.86 20.99 -10.08
C ILE A 246 5.50 21.39 -8.76
N THR A 247 4.81 21.20 -7.67
CA THR A 247 5.34 21.37 -6.32
C THR A 247 5.85 20.04 -5.79
N VAL A 248 7.13 19.99 -5.42
CA VAL A 248 7.76 18.83 -4.80
C VAL A 248 8.31 19.20 -3.44
N PRO A 249 8.33 18.26 -2.48
CA PRO A 249 8.91 18.53 -1.18
C PRO A 249 10.41 18.83 -1.28
N SER A 250 10.86 19.89 -0.63
CA SER A 250 12.28 20.26 -0.54
C SER A 250 13.08 19.23 0.27
N SER A 251 12.43 18.59 1.25
CA SER A 251 12.97 17.50 2.05
C SER A 251 11.83 16.66 2.61
N VAL A 252 12.00 15.33 2.60
CA VAL A 252 11.04 14.39 3.17
C VAL A 252 10.81 14.66 4.66
N TRP A 253 11.85 15.07 5.39
CA TRP A 253 11.76 15.35 6.83
C TRP A 253 10.75 16.43 7.21
N HIS A 254 10.55 17.42 6.34
CA HIS A 254 9.60 18.51 6.58
C HIS A 254 8.16 18.17 6.19
N VAL A 255 7.99 17.08 5.45
CA VAL A 255 6.67 16.66 4.95
C VAL A 255 6.04 15.60 5.84
N LEU A 256 6.85 14.74 6.49
CA LEU A 256 6.33 13.70 7.38
C LEU A 256 5.73 14.31 8.65
N ASN A 257 4.53 13.84 9.02
CA ASN A 257 3.82 14.26 10.23
C ASN A 257 3.47 13.06 11.14
N PRO A 258 4.46 12.37 11.71
CA PRO A 258 4.20 11.21 12.56
C PRO A 258 3.44 11.56 13.84
N ILE A 259 3.71 12.74 14.42
CA ILE A 259 3.04 13.18 15.65
C ILE A 259 1.57 13.48 15.36
N GLY A 260 1.25 14.25 14.31
CA GLY A 260 -0.13 14.54 13.91
C GLY A 260 -0.91 13.28 13.55
N PHE A 261 -0.26 12.32 12.90
CA PHE A 261 -0.87 11.03 12.56
C PHE A 261 -1.22 10.22 13.82
N LEU A 262 -0.29 10.07 14.75
CA LEU A 262 -0.47 9.27 15.98
C LEU A 262 -1.36 9.96 17.02
N SER A 263 -1.41 11.29 17.06
CA SER A 263 -2.29 12.04 17.97
C SER A 263 -3.75 12.11 17.48
N SER A 264 -4.02 11.74 16.21
CA SER A 264 -5.36 11.80 15.65
C SER A 264 -6.29 10.74 16.26
N ALA A 265 -7.39 11.19 16.87
CA ALA A 265 -8.44 10.31 17.40
C ALA A 265 -9.04 9.42 16.28
N ALA A 266 -9.13 9.92 15.05
CA ALA A 266 -9.62 9.17 13.90
C ALA A 266 -8.72 7.97 13.57
N THR A 267 -7.40 8.08 13.76
CA THR A 267 -6.47 6.96 13.57
C THR A 267 -6.80 5.82 14.52
N TRP A 268 -6.91 6.10 15.81
CA TRP A 268 -7.18 5.08 16.83
C TRP A 268 -8.60 4.52 16.78
N ALA A 269 -9.61 5.36 16.48
CA ALA A 269 -10.96 4.88 16.21
C ALA A 269 -10.96 3.86 15.06
N GLY A 270 -10.21 4.12 13.98
CA GLY A 270 -10.04 3.17 12.89
C GLY A 270 -9.36 1.87 13.33
N VAL A 271 -8.31 1.95 14.13
CA VAL A 271 -7.63 0.75 14.67
C VAL A 271 -8.61 -0.11 15.47
N LEU A 272 -9.43 0.49 16.32
CA LEU A 272 -10.44 -0.24 17.10
C LEU A 272 -11.49 -0.92 16.21
N VAL A 273 -12.01 -0.21 15.21
CA VAL A 273 -12.97 -0.77 14.24
C VAL A 273 -12.34 -1.92 13.45
N GLY A 274 -11.12 -1.73 12.94
CA GLY A 274 -10.38 -2.76 12.22
C GLY A 274 -10.11 -4.00 13.07
N ALA A 275 -9.68 -3.82 14.32
CA ALA A 275 -9.47 -4.92 15.26
C ALA A 275 -10.77 -5.69 15.56
N ALA A 276 -11.90 -4.98 15.72
CA ALA A 276 -13.21 -5.61 15.91
C ALA A 276 -13.62 -6.45 14.69
N MET A 277 -13.37 -5.95 13.47
CA MET A 277 -13.67 -6.69 12.23
C MET A 277 -12.78 -7.92 12.08
N ILE A 278 -11.48 -7.81 12.39
CA ILE A 278 -10.54 -8.95 12.38
C ILE A 278 -10.97 -9.99 13.42
N TYR A 279 -11.36 -9.57 14.61
CA TYR A 279 -11.91 -10.47 15.62
C TYR A 279 -13.17 -11.17 15.13
N GLY A 280 -14.08 -10.44 14.45
CA GLY A 280 -15.23 -11.03 13.79
C GLY A 280 -14.89 -12.07 12.75
N ALA A 281 -13.85 -11.84 11.93
CA ALA A 281 -13.36 -12.80 10.95
C ALA A 281 -12.84 -14.09 11.61
N ILE A 282 -12.12 -13.96 12.74
CA ILE A 282 -11.64 -15.11 13.54
C ILE A 282 -12.83 -15.91 14.08
N GLN A 283 -13.83 -15.25 14.66
CA GLN A 283 -15.02 -15.91 15.22
C GLN A 283 -15.84 -16.63 14.14
N LEU A 284 -15.98 -16.02 12.96
CA LEU A 284 -16.67 -16.66 11.84
C LEU A 284 -15.92 -17.92 11.38
N ARG A 285 -14.60 -17.88 11.33
CA ARG A 285 -13.80 -19.04 10.97
C ARG A 285 -13.94 -20.19 11.99
N LEU A 286 -14.00 -19.88 13.27
CA LEU A 286 -14.21 -20.86 14.33
C LEU A 286 -15.58 -21.55 14.18
N ARG A 287 -16.65 -20.77 13.97
CA ARG A 287 -18.03 -21.28 13.83
C ARG A 287 -18.27 -22.09 12.56
N CYS A 288 -17.68 -21.68 11.43
CA CYS A 288 -17.78 -22.42 10.17
C CYS A 288 -17.11 -23.80 10.21
N SER A 289 -16.48 -24.15 11.33
CA SER A 289 -15.86 -25.45 11.56
C SER A 289 -16.77 -26.45 12.24
N GLU A 290 -17.83 -25.95 12.88
CA GLU A 290 -18.74 -26.80 13.66
C GLU A 290 -20.00 -27.20 12.85
N SER A 291 -20.17 -26.63 11.62
CA SER A 291 -21.25 -26.94 10.68
C SER A 291 -20.71 -27.67 9.43
#